data_b6ea32891291a31e0bd260ca02a6546e
#
_entry.id   b6ea32891291a31e0bd260ca02a6546e
#
_cell.length_a   1.000
_cell.length_b   1.000
_cell.length_c   1.000
_cell.angle_alpha   90.00
_cell.angle_beta   90.00
_cell.angle_gamma   90.00
#
_symmetry.space_group_name_H-M   'P 1'
#
loop_
_entity.id
_entity.type
_entity.pdbx_description
1 polymer ?
#
loop_
_entity_poly.entity_id
_entity_poly.type
_entity_poly.pdbx_seq_one_letter_code
_entity_poly.pdbx_strand_id
1 'polypeptide(L)'
;MIPKLAGLFLVLVCGDMGVKQYIEDSFQEKEERETLIPSVVLRKVYNRGFLLDALDQYPELVRGSSLLLGAGVLVYDVWLFLQKGRKLRKLGMAFLSAGALSNIYDRVIRGKVIDYIGFRSKYKFLSRITANLADFYVVIGGVLAALGRKK
;
A
#
# COMPACT_ATOMS: atom_id res chain seq x y z
N MET A 1 -2.89 -20.34 13.22
CA MET A 1 -2.68 -19.63 11.96
C MET A 1 -3.25 -18.21 12.02
N ILE A 2 -4.52 -18.02 12.35
CA ILE A 2 -5.17 -16.69 12.41
C ILE A 2 -4.41 -15.70 13.30
N PRO A 3 -4.01 -16.00 14.55
CA PRO A 3 -3.27 -15.02 15.36
C PRO A 3 -1.94 -14.59 14.73
N LYS A 4 -1.24 -15.52 14.06
CA LYS A 4 0.02 -15.18 13.35
C LYS A 4 -0.22 -14.24 12.16
N LEU A 5 -1.30 -14.44 11.42
CA LEU A 5 -1.66 -13.57 10.29
C LEU A 5 -2.17 -12.21 10.78
N ALA A 6 -2.89 -12.16 11.89
CA ALA A 6 -3.27 -10.90 12.52
C ALA A 6 -2.05 -10.11 13.02
N GLY A 7 -1.08 -10.79 13.66
CA GLY A 7 0.19 -10.17 14.04
C GLY A 7 0.97 -9.63 12.85
N LEU A 8 1.09 -10.43 11.77
CA LEU A 8 1.71 -10.00 10.52
C LEU A 8 1.01 -8.76 9.93
N PHE A 9 -0.31 -8.80 9.84
CA PHE A 9 -1.11 -7.68 9.35
C PHE A 9 -0.81 -6.39 10.13
N LEU A 10 -0.81 -6.46 11.46
CA LEU A 10 -0.51 -5.30 12.31
C LEU A 10 0.91 -4.77 12.09
N VAL A 11 1.90 -5.67 12.00
CA VAL A 11 3.30 -5.28 11.72
C VAL A 11 3.42 -4.57 10.38
N LEU A 12 2.76 -5.07 9.33
CA LEU A 12 2.77 -4.46 8.00
C LEU A 12 2.12 -3.07 8.01
N VAL A 13 0.94 -2.93 8.61
CA VAL A 13 0.25 -1.64 8.72
C VAL A 13 1.09 -0.65 9.52
N CYS A 14 1.53 -1.02 10.72
CA CYS A 14 2.32 -0.14 11.58
C CYS A 14 3.67 0.23 10.94
N GLY A 15 4.29 -0.72 10.22
CA GLY A 15 5.55 -0.50 9.52
C GLY A 15 5.42 0.57 8.44
N ASP A 16 4.44 0.45 7.54
CA ASP A 16 4.23 1.45 6.48
C ASP A 16 3.80 2.81 7.07
N MET A 17 2.85 2.81 8.00
CA MET A 17 2.40 4.05 8.65
C MET A 17 3.51 4.74 9.43
N GLY A 18 4.39 3.98 10.10
CA GLY A 18 5.55 4.50 10.81
C GLY A 18 6.56 5.16 9.86
N VAL A 19 6.85 4.51 8.71
CA VAL A 19 7.72 5.11 7.70
C VAL A 19 7.07 6.36 7.09
N LYS A 20 5.79 6.33 6.75
CA LYS A 20 5.05 7.51 6.26
C LYS A 20 5.10 8.67 7.25
N GLN A 21 4.93 8.40 8.54
CA GLN A 21 5.02 9.43 9.57
C GLN A 21 6.45 9.99 9.67
N TYR A 22 7.47 9.14 9.66
CA TYR A 22 8.87 9.57 9.64
C TYR A 22 9.16 10.47 8.44
N ILE A 23 8.70 10.10 7.23
CA ILE A 23 8.87 10.91 6.02
C ILE A 23 8.13 12.24 6.16
N GLU A 24 6.90 12.23 6.69
CA GLU A 24 6.12 13.46 6.90
C GLU A 24 6.84 14.45 7.82
N ASP A 25 7.42 13.95 8.90
CA ASP A 25 8.07 14.79 9.92
C ASP A 25 9.50 15.23 9.53
N SER A 26 10.21 14.42 8.74
CA SER A 26 11.66 14.58 8.53
C SER A 26 12.04 15.11 7.14
N PHE A 27 11.11 15.15 6.18
CA PHE A 27 11.39 15.55 4.80
C PHE A 27 10.55 16.78 4.42
N GLN A 28 11.13 17.68 3.62
CA GLN A 28 10.37 18.69 2.90
C GLN A 28 9.70 18.08 1.67
N GLU A 29 8.62 18.70 1.20
CA GLU A 29 7.95 18.24 -0.03
C GLU A 29 8.92 18.28 -1.21
N LYS A 30 8.97 17.17 -1.97
CA LYS A 30 9.90 16.93 -3.09
C LYS A 30 11.37 16.81 -2.71
N GLU A 31 11.71 16.82 -1.42
CA GLU A 31 13.08 16.50 -0.97
C GLU A 31 13.41 15.05 -1.32
N GLU A 32 14.64 14.84 -1.80
CA GLU A 32 15.17 13.51 -2.11
C GLU A 32 16.43 13.25 -1.29
N ARG A 33 16.53 12.06 -0.70
CA ARG A 33 17.73 11.56 -0.01
C ARG A 33 18.16 10.24 -0.63
N GLU A 34 19.45 10.06 -0.76
CA GLU A 34 20.02 8.81 -1.28
C GLU A 34 19.86 7.68 -0.28
N THR A 35 19.74 6.47 -0.81
CA THR A 35 19.75 5.24 -0.02
C THR A 35 21.02 4.44 -0.29
N LEU A 36 21.20 3.34 0.43
CA LEU A 36 22.28 2.39 0.17
C LEU A 36 22.19 1.73 -1.21
N ILE A 37 21.04 1.81 -1.86
CA ILE A 37 20.80 1.25 -3.21
C ILE A 37 20.84 2.43 -4.20
N PRO A 38 21.85 2.53 -5.09
CA PRO A 38 22.02 3.70 -5.96
C PRO A 38 20.85 4.03 -6.87
N SER A 39 20.02 3.04 -7.19
CA SER A 39 18.81 3.20 -8.03
C SER A 39 17.55 3.55 -7.24
N VAL A 40 17.61 3.60 -5.91
CA VAL A 40 16.48 3.89 -5.04
C VAL A 40 16.76 5.15 -4.23
N VAL A 41 15.80 6.05 -4.18
CA VAL A 41 15.88 7.27 -3.36
C VAL A 41 14.66 7.32 -2.43
N LEU A 42 14.86 7.91 -1.26
CA LEU A 42 13.73 8.34 -0.44
C LEU A 42 13.34 9.74 -0.86
N ARG A 43 12.06 9.96 -1.08
CA ARG A 43 11.50 11.28 -1.39
C ARG A 43 10.14 11.46 -0.71
N LYS A 44 9.71 12.69 -0.53
CA LYS A 44 8.37 13.00 -0.02
C LYS A 44 7.50 13.49 -1.17
N VAL A 45 6.54 12.67 -1.57
CA VAL A 45 5.57 13.00 -2.60
C VAL A 45 4.16 12.76 -2.06
N TYR A 46 3.27 13.71 -2.30
CA TYR A 46 1.86 13.60 -1.96
C TYR A 46 1.05 13.16 -3.17
N ASN A 47 0.38 12.03 -3.05
CA ASN A 47 -0.48 11.46 -4.07
C ASN A 47 -1.95 11.62 -3.64
N ARG A 48 -2.71 12.42 -4.37
CA ARG A 48 -4.15 12.62 -4.13
C ARG A 48 -5.03 11.74 -5.00
N GLY A 49 -4.43 11.12 -6.02
CA GLY A 49 -5.09 10.22 -6.95
C GLY A 49 -4.82 8.74 -6.65
N PHE A 50 -4.78 7.99 -7.72
CA PHE A 50 -4.27 6.63 -7.76
C PHE A 50 -2.85 6.62 -8.34
N LEU A 51 -2.48 5.56 -9.07
CA LEU A 51 -1.18 5.45 -9.70
C LEU A 51 -0.91 6.65 -10.64
N LEU A 52 0.27 7.28 -10.50
CA LEU A 52 0.71 8.43 -11.30
C LEU A 52 -0.28 9.62 -11.27
N ASP A 53 -0.82 9.92 -10.09
CA ASP A 53 -1.78 11.01 -9.88
C ASP A 53 -3.06 10.90 -10.71
N ALA A 54 -3.38 9.69 -11.21
CA ALA A 54 -4.64 9.48 -11.92
C ALA A 54 -5.81 9.86 -11.00
N LEU A 55 -6.73 10.69 -11.52
CA LEU A 55 -7.89 11.21 -10.81
C LEU A 55 -7.58 12.16 -9.63
N ASP A 56 -6.39 12.77 -9.58
CA ASP A 56 -6.01 13.73 -8.53
C ASP A 56 -6.97 14.93 -8.46
N GLN A 57 -7.61 15.29 -9.60
CA GLN A 57 -8.61 16.34 -9.70
C GLN A 57 -9.95 15.96 -9.04
N TYR A 58 -10.15 14.69 -8.70
CA TYR A 58 -11.38 14.17 -8.09
C TYR A 58 -11.11 13.44 -6.78
N PRO A 59 -10.56 14.11 -5.74
CA PRO A 59 -10.14 13.48 -4.50
C PRO A 59 -11.27 12.76 -3.75
N GLU A 60 -12.49 13.31 -3.81
CA GLU A 60 -13.65 12.67 -3.18
C GLU A 60 -14.06 11.37 -3.89
N LEU A 61 -13.92 11.29 -5.21
CA LEU A 61 -14.13 10.06 -5.97
C LEU A 61 -13.08 9.01 -5.61
N VAL A 62 -11.81 9.42 -5.52
CA VAL A 62 -10.71 8.54 -5.11
C VAL A 62 -10.91 8.02 -3.70
N ARG A 63 -11.31 8.88 -2.77
CA ARG A 63 -11.62 8.53 -1.37
C ARG A 63 -12.80 7.57 -1.30
N GLY A 64 -13.91 7.89 -1.96
CA GLY A 64 -15.12 7.07 -1.94
C GLY A 64 -14.90 5.69 -2.57
N SER A 65 -14.24 5.62 -3.73
CA SER A 65 -13.90 4.35 -4.37
C SER A 65 -12.91 3.52 -3.55
N SER A 66 -11.93 4.15 -2.88
CA SER A 66 -11.01 3.46 -1.98
C SER A 66 -11.73 2.83 -0.79
N LEU A 67 -12.68 3.54 -0.19
CA LEU A 67 -13.52 3.01 0.90
C LEU A 67 -14.40 1.84 0.43
N LEU A 68 -15.03 1.96 -0.74
CA LEU A 68 -15.87 0.90 -1.30
C LEU A 68 -15.06 -0.36 -1.60
N LEU A 69 -13.89 -0.21 -2.23
CA LEU A 69 -12.97 -1.32 -2.49
C LEU A 69 -12.47 -1.95 -1.18
N GLY A 70 -12.11 -1.13 -0.19
CA GLY A 70 -11.70 -1.61 1.13
C GLY A 70 -12.79 -2.40 1.85
N ALA A 71 -14.05 -1.94 1.77
CA ALA A 71 -15.19 -2.68 2.30
C ALA A 71 -15.37 -4.03 1.60
N GLY A 72 -15.23 -4.07 0.27
CA GLY A 72 -15.27 -5.32 -0.51
C GLY A 72 -14.15 -6.30 -0.10
N VAL A 73 -12.94 -5.78 0.09
CA VAL A 73 -11.81 -6.58 0.59
C VAL A 73 -12.11 -7.13 1.99
N LEU A 74 -12.63 -6.31 2.89
CA LEU A 74 -12.99 -6.74 4.25
C LEU A 74 -14.05 -7.85 4.25
N VAL A 75 -15.12 -7.70 3.46
CA VAL A 75 -16.16 -8.73 3.33
C VAL A 75 -15.57 -10.03 2.79
N TYR A 76 -14.70 -9.92 1.77
CA TYR A 76 -14.01 -11.08 1.22
C TYR A 76 -13.08 -11.75 2.25
N ASP A 77 -12.34 -10.98 3.04
CA ASP A 77 -11.48 -11.49 4.10
C ASP A 77 -12.27 -12.26 5.14
N VAL A 78 -13.36 -11.70 5.65
CA VAL A 78 -14.25 -12.39 6.60
C VAL A 78 -14.69 -13.74 6.02
N TRP A 79 -15.20 -13.75 4.79
CA TRP A 79 -15.60 -14.99 4.12
C TRP A 79 -14.45 -15.98 3.98
N LEU A 80 -13.25 -15.53 3.55
CA LEU A 80 -12.09 -16.38 3.34
C LEU A 80 -11.56 -16.96 4.65
N PHE A 81 -11.52 -16.17 5.73
CA PHE A 81 -10.99 -16.62 7.00
C PHE A 81 -11.91 -17.64 7.69
N LEU A 82 -13.20 -17.66 7.38
CA LEU A 82 -14.15 -18.70 7.79
C LEU A 82 -13.91 -20.03 7.06
N GLN A 83 -13.29 -20.02 5.86
CA GLN A 83 -13.00 -21.25 5.11
C GLN A 83 -11.85 -22.05 5.75
N LYS A 84 -11.94 -23.36 5.75
CA LYS A 84 -10.82 -24.23 6.15
C LYS A 84 -9.74 -24.27 5.07
N GLY A 85 -8.48 -24.39 5.49
CA GLY A 85 -7.33 -24.46 4.56
C GLY A 85 -6.97 -23.11 3.93
N ARG A 86 -6.66 -23.10 2.64
CA ARG A 86 -6.33 -21.92 1.82
C ARG A 86 -5.24 -21.01 2.41
N LYS A 87 -4.21 -21.62 3.05
CA LYS A 87 -3.18 -20.89 3.81
C LYS A 87 -2.49 -19.80 3.00
N LEU A 88 -2.05 -20.12 1.77
CA LEU A 88 -1.36 -19.18 0.90
C LEU A 88 -2.26 -17.98 0.52
N ARG A 89 -3.54 -18.25 0.23
CA ARG A 89 -4.51 -17.21 -0.09
C ARG A 89 -4.78 -16.30 1.10
N LYS A 90 -4.92 -16.85 2.29
CA LYS A 90 -5.06 -16.08 3.54
C LYS A 90 -3.83 -15.22 3.83
N LEU A 91 -2.63 -15.75 3.58
CA LEU A 91 -1.40 -14.97 3.68
C LEU A 91 -1.40 -13.81 2.69
N GLY A 92 -1.74 -14.08 1.43
CA GLY A 92 -1.85 -13.05 0.41
C GLY A 92 -2.85 -11.96 0.78
N MET A 93 -4.02 -12.35 1.29
CA MET A 93 -5.01 -11.37 1.74
C MET A 93 -4.56 -10.56 2.95
N ALA A 94 -3.79 -11.13 3.88
CA ALA A 94 -3.22 -10.37 5.00
C ALA A 94 -2.29 -9.24 4.51
N PHE A 95 -1.46 -9.51 3.49
CA PHE A 95 -0.63 -8.47 2.84
C PHE A 95 -1.49 -7.43 2.11
N LEU A 96 -2.40 -7.87 1.25
CA LEU A 96 -3.25 -7.00 0.45
C LEU A 96 -4.08 -6.06 1.33
N SER A 97 -4.71 -6.61 2.35
CA SER A 97 -5.56 -5.85 3.27
C SER A 97 -4.74 -4.87 4.13
N ALA A 98 -3.51 -5.24 4.51
CA ALA A 98 -2.62 -4.33 5.23
C ALA A 98 -2.25 -3.11 4.36
N GLY A 99 -1.85 -3.34 3.12
CA GLY A 99 -1.55 -2.25 2.18
C GLY A 99 -2.78 -1.40 1.85
N ALA A 100 -3.91 -2.04 1.60
CA ALA A 100 -5.16 -1.33 1.34
C ALA A 100 -5.56 -0.45 2.51
N LEU A 101 -5.51 -0.97 3.75
CA LEU A 101 -5.88 -0.21 4.95
C LEU A 101 -4.95 1.00 5.15
N SER A 102 -3.63 0.83 5.00
CA SER A 102 -2.69 1.94 5.16
C SER A 102 -2.97 3.06 4.16
N ASN A 103 -3.17 2.74 2.88
CA ASN A 103 -3.46 3.74 1.85
C ASN A 103 -4.87 4.35 1.98
N ILE A 104 -5.86 3.60 2.47
CA ILE A 104 -7.21 4.13 2.77
C ILE A 104 -7.15 5.10 3.95
N TYR A 105 -6.41 4.74 5.02
CA TYR A 105 -6.22 5.64 6.17
C TYR A 105 -5.65 6.99 5.72
N ASP A 106 -4.62 7.00 4.90
CA ASP A 106 -4.03 8.22 4.37
C ASP A 106 -5.06 9.06 3.61
N ARG A 107 -5.84 8.44 2.71
CA ARG A 107 -6.85 9.15 1.93
C ARG A 107 -7.99 9.71 2.78
N VAL A 108 -8.41 8.98 3.81
CA VAL A 108 -9.54 9.37 4.66
C VAL A 108 -9.12 10.42 5.70
N ILE A 109 -7.98 10.21 6.35
CA ILE A 109 -7.55 11.02 7.49
C ILE A 109 -6.64 12.17 7.07
N ARG A 110 -5.66 11.90 6.18
CA ARG A 110 -4.69 12.89 5.71
C ARG A 110 -5.12 13.60 4.43
N GLY A 111 -6.13 13.09 3.71
CA GLY A 111 -6.59 13.59 2.41
C GLY A 111 -5.62 13.32 1.24
N LYS A 112 -4.53 12.62 1.48
CA LYS A 112 -3.45 12.34 0.52
C LYS A 112 -2.65 11.14 0.98
N VAL A 113 -2.12 10.35 0.05
CA VAL A 113 -1.18 9.27 0.35
C VAL A 113 0.24 9.84 0.36
N ILE A 114 1.07 9.37 1.28
CA ILE A 114 2.49 9.71 1.33
C ILE A 114 3.26 8.61 0.62
N ASP A 115 3.80 8.94 -0.55
CA ASP A 115 4.69 8.09 -1.33
C ASP A 115 6.13 8.50 -1.07
N TYR A 116 7.03 7.51 -0.85
CA TYR A 116 8.37 7.81 -0.38
C TYR A 116 9.49 7.00 -1.02
N ILE A 117 9.19 5.96 -1.79
CA ILE A 117 10.17 5.15 -2.51
C ILE A 117 10.21 5.60 -3.96
N GLY A 118 11.24 6.35 -4.33
CA GLY A 118 11.47 6.79 -5.69
C GLY A 118 12.54 5.96 -6.39
N PHE A 119 12.54 5.98 -7.72
CA PHE A 119 13.49 5.23 -8.53
C PHE A 119 14.31 6.17 -9.40
N ARG A 120 15.65 6.07 -9.35
CA ARG A 120 16.55 6.68 -10.33
C ARG A 120 16.70 5.74 -11.52
N SER A 121 16.18 6.16 -12.66
CA SER A 121 16.23 5.36 -13.88
C SER A 121 16.51 6.26 -15.07
N LYS A 122 17.19 5.69 -16.10
CA LYS A 122 17.33 6.30 -17.42
C LYS A 122 15.97 6.45 -18.13
N TYR A 123 15.00 5.65 -17.75
CA TYR A 123 13.65 5.70 -18.30
C TYR A 123 12.81 6.71 -17.52
N LYS A 124 12.39 7.79 -18.20
CA LYS A 124 11.57 8.88 -17.62
C LYS A 124 10.31 8.38 -16.92
N PHE A 125 9.71 7.31 -17.42
CA PHE A 125 8.52 6.72 -16.82
C PHE A 125 8.84 6.18 -15.40
N LEU A 126 9.89 5.38 -15.26
CA LEU A 126 10.28 4.79 -13.97
C LEU A 126 10.73 5.85 -12.96
N SER A 127 11.40 6.90 -13.42
CA SER A 127 11.85 7.99 -12.53
C SER A 127 10.71 8.84 -11.97
N ARG A 128 9.53 8.80 -12.60
CA ARG A 128 8.31 9.48 -12.12
C ARG A 128 7.54 8.66 -11.10
N ILE A 129 7.74 7.34 -11.07
CA ILE A 129 7.03 6.47 -10.13
C ILE A 129 7.60 6.71 -8.73
N THR A 130 6.71 7.02 -7.81
CA THR A 130 6.99 6.96 -6.38
C THR A 130 5.96 6.03 -5.76
N ALA A 131 6.39 5.18 -4.85
CA ALA A 131 5.57 4.18 -4.19
C ALA A 131 5.80 4.24 -2.66
N ASN A 132 5.00 3.51 -1.93
CA ASN A 132 5.16 3.24 -0.51
C ASN A 132 5.16 1.73 -0.25
N LEU A 133 5.47 1.30 0.96
CA LEU A 133 5.46 -0.13 1.30
C LEU A 133 4.07 -0.76 1.12
N ALA A 134 3.01 -0.01 1.39
CA ALA A 134 1.64 -0.50 1.22
C ALA A 134 1.35 -0.92 -0.23
N ASP A 135 1.90 -0.22 -1.22
CA ASP A 135 1.73 -0.58 -2.64
C ASP A 135 2.39 -1.95 -2.94
N PHE A 136 3.59 -2.18 -2.40
CA PHE A 136 4.25 -3.49 -2.52
C PHE A 136 3.45 -4.59 -1.81
N TYR A 137 2.85 -4.29 -0.65
CA TYR A 137 2.02 -5.25 0.05
C TYR A 137 0.78 -5.61 -0.76
N VAL A 138 0.14 -4.66 -1.41
CA VAL A 138 -1.01 -4.92 -2.31
C VAL A 138 -0.60 -5.83 -3.46
N VAL A 139 0.51 -5.54 -4.13
CA VAL A 139 1.00 -6.34 -5.26
C VAL A 139 1.38 -7.76 -4.82
N ILE A 140 2.23 -7.88 -3.79
CA ILE A 140 2.65 -9.19 -3.26
C ILE A 140 1.43 -9.97 -2.78
N GLY A 141 0.54 -9.31 -2.06
CA GLY A 141 -0.68 -9.92 -1.54
C GLY A 141 -1.59 -10.44 -2.66
N GLY A 142 -1.78 -9.65 -3.70
CA GLY A 142 -2.56 -10.03 -4.88
C GLY A 142 -1.98 -11.26 -5.58
N VAL A 143 -0.66 -11.29 -5.81
CA VAL A 143 0.03 -12.45 -6.40
C VAL A 143 -0.13 -13.69 -5.55
N LEU A 144 0.14 -13.61 -4.24
CA LEU A 144 -0.01 -14.74 -3.32
C LEU A 144 -1.45 -15.25 -3.25
N ALA A 145 -2.43 -14.34 -3.22
CA ALA A 145 -3.84 -14.69 -3.21
C ALA A 145 -4.27 -15.39 -4.50
N ALA A 146 -3.74 -14.95 -5.65
CA ALA A 146 -3.99 -15.56 -6.95
C ALA A 146 -3.38 -16.97 -7.04
N LEU A 147 -2.11 -17.12 -6.64
CA LEU A 147 -1.42 -18.41 -6.59
C LEU A 147 -2.08 -19.39 -5.59
N GLY A 148 -2.70 -18.88 -4.54
CA GLY A 148 -3.44 -19.67 -3.56
C GLY A 148 -4.84 -20.12 -4.04
N ARG A 149 -5.24 -19.83 -5.27
CA ARG A 149 -6.44 -20.39 -5.91
C ARG A 149 -6.20 -21.88 -6.17
N LYS A 150 -6.83 -22.73 -5.39
CA LYS A 150 -6.97 -24.14 -5.80
C LYS A 150 -7.96 -24.18 -6.97
N LYS A 151 -7.57 -24.92 -8.01
CA LYS A 151 -8.51 -25.43 -9.00
C LYS A 151 -9.52 -26.33 -8.31
#